data_6f679f99c0895ad6dc36c9ec03a72a62
#
_entry.id   6f679f99c0895ad6dc36c9ec03a72a62
#
_cell.length_a   1.000
_cell.length_b   1.000
_cell.length_c   1.000
_cell.angle_alpha   90.00
_cell.angle_beta   90.00
_cell.angle_gamma   90.00
#
_symmetry.space_group_name_H-M   'P 1'
#
loop_
_entity.id
_entity.type
_entity.pdbx_description
1 polymer ?
#
loop_
_entity_poly.entity_id
_entity_poly.type
_entity_poly.pdbx_seq_one_letter_code
_entity_poly.pdbx_strand_id
1 'polypeptide(L)'
;SKALPSLEGKLTSNAIRVPVPNGSLAILNLEIEKNTSVEEVNGILKKYALEGELIEQIKYSLDNELVSSDIVGSSAPSIYDSKATIVRSDGKNVVLYVWYDNEYGYSHQVIRLAKHISKVRRFTYY
;
A
#
# COMPACT_ATOMS: atom_id res chain seq x y z
N SER A 1 3.25 -15.51 -4.89
CA SER A 1 4.15 -16.47 -4.17
C SER A 1 5.60 -16.40 -4.63
N LYS A 2 5.92 -16.07 -5.91
CA LYS A 2 7.32 -15.99 -6.38
C LYS A 2 8.19 -15.02 -5.55
N ALA A 3 7.65 -13.86 -5.15
CA ALA A 3 8.36 -12.87 -4.33
C ALA A 3 8.30 -13.17 -2.83
N LEU A 4 7.24 -13.83 -2.39
CA LEU A 4 6.98 -14.20 -0.99
C LEU A 4 6.56 -15.67 -0.91
N PRO A 5 7.51 -16.61 -0.89
CA PRO A 5 7.21 -18.05 -0.90
C PRO A 5 6.33 -18.52 0.27
N SER A 6 6.42 -17.83 1.42
CA SER A 6 5.57 -18.10 2.61
C SER A 6 4.07 -17.93 2.37
N LEU A 7 3.69 -17.23 1.28
CA LEU A 7 2.30 -17.02 0.87
C LEU A 7 1.84 -18.01 -0.22
N GLU A 8 2.64 -19.01 -0.56
CA GLU A 8 2.23 -20.01 -1.53
C GLU A 8 1.01 -20.79 -1.03
N GLY A 9 -0.01 -20.90 -1.90
CA GLY A 9 -1.29 -21.53 -1.56
C GLY A 9 -2.22 -20.69 -0.65
N LYS A 10 -1.77 -19.52 -0.18
CA LYS A 10 -2.56 -18.65 0.71
C LYS A 10 -3.21 -17.47 0.00
N LEU A 11 -2.93 -17.27 -1.29
CA LEU A 11 -3.40 -16.12 -2.06
C LEU A 11 -4.40 -16.55 -3.11
N THR A 12 -5.54 -15.87 -3.14
CA THR A 12 -6.49 -15.89 -4.24
C THR A 12 -6.70 -14.46 -4.72
N SER A 13 -6.64 -14.23 -6.02
CA SER A 13 -6.78 -12.89 -6.59
C SER A 13 -7.58 -12.91 -7.88
N ASN A 14 -8.24 -11.80 -8.17
CA ASN A 14 -8.84 -11.49 -9.45
C ASN A 14 -8.49 -10.05 -9.85
N ALA A 15 -8.76 -9.70 -11.10
CA ALA A 15 -8.55 -8.35 -11.59
C ALA A 15 -9.76 -7.89 -12.39
N ILE A 16 -10.20 -6.67 -12.15
CA ILE A 16 -11.29 -6.01 -12.86
C ILE A 16 -10.74 -4.76 -13.52
N ARG A 17 -10.96 -4.63 -14.82
CA ARG A 17 -10.59 -3.41 -15.56
C ARG A 17 -11.81 -2.51 -15.67
N VAL A 18 -11.60 -1.24 -15.32
CA VAL A 18 -12.63 -0.19 -15.37
C VAL A 18 -12.17 0.96 -16.27
N PRO A 19 -13.10 1.75 -16.87
CA PRO A 19 -12.76 2.81 -17.81
C PRO A 19 -12.32 4.10 -17.08
N VAL A 20 -11.19 4.03 -16.39
CA VAL A 20 -10.52 5.20 -15.80
C VAL A 20 -9.18 5.44 -16.51
N PRO A 21 -8.70 6.69 -16.61
CA PRO A 21 -7.45 7.01 -17.32
C PRO A 21 -6.23 6.31 -16.70
N ASN A 22 -6.12 6.31 -15.39
CA ASN A 22 -5.02 5.71 -14.63
C ASN A 22 -5.44 5.49 -13.18
N GLY A 23 -4.60 4.75 -12.44
CA GLY A 23 -4.82 4.40 -11.05
C GLY A 23 -5.48 3.04 -10.85
N SER A 24 -5.05 2.34 -9.84
CA SER A 24 -5.56 1.03 -9.47
C SER A 24 -5.84 0.97 -7.98
N LEU A 25 -6.80 0.13 -7.61
CA LEU A 25 -7.16 -0.14 -6.23
C LEU A 25 -6.98 -1.64 -5.95
N ALA A 26 -6.14 -1.96 -4.98
CA ALA A 26 -6.08 -3.29 -4.39
C ALA A 26 -6.96 -3.33 -3.13
N ILE A 27 -7.91 -4.25 -3.11
CA ILE A 27 -8.72 -4.55 -1.93
C ILE A 27 -8.16 -5.84 -1.33
N LEU A 28 -7.54 -5.72 -0.17
CA LEU A 28 -6.89 -6.83 0.52
C LEU A 28 -7.82 -7.35 1.62
N ASN A 29 -8.33 -8.55 1.43
CA ASN A 29 -9.07 -9.27 2.45
C ASN A 29 -8.08 -10.19 3.18
N LEU A 30 -7.83 -9.90 4.44
CA LEU A 30 -6.81 -10.57 5.25
C LEU A 30 -7.44 -11.31 6.41
N GLU A 31 -7.06 -12.56 6.59
CA GLU A 31 -7.28 -13.29 7.83
C GLU A 31 -5.98 -13.26 8.64
N ILE A 32 -6.06 -12.76 9.87
CA ILE A 32 -4.92 -12.58 10.76
C ILE A 32 -5.04 -13.43 12.02
N GLU A 33 -3.89 -13.78 12.61
CA GLU A 33 -3.85 -14.70 13.75
C GLU A 33 -4.36 -14.06 15.06
N LYS A 34 -4.03 -12.76 15.26
CA LYS A 34 -4.37 -12.03 16.48
C LYS A 34 -5.53 -11.08 16.23
N ASN A 35 -6.40 -10.95 17.21
CA ASN A 35 -7.48 -9.97 17.15
C ASN A 35 -6.91 -8.55 17.09
N THR A 36 -7.55 -7.70 16.30
CA THR A 36 -7.17 -6.29 16.11
C THR A 36 -8.41 -5.39 16.02
N SER A 37 -8.17 -4.08 15.98
CA SER A 37 -9.18 -3.05 15.71
C SER A 37 -8.76 -2.15 14.55
N VAL A 38 -9.68 -1.35 14.04
CA VAL A 38 -9.38 -0.34 12.99
C VAL A 38 -8.30 0.63 13.47
N GLU A 39 -8.39 1.07 14.72
CA GLU A 39 -7.44 2.00 15.33
C GLU A 39 -6.04 1.41 15.40
N GLU A 40 -5.93 0.13 15.79
CA GLU A 40 -4.65 -0.56 15.88
C GLU A 40 -4.01 -0.75 14.50
N VAL A 41 -4.79 -1.22 13.51
CA VAL A 41 -4.31 -1.38 12.13
C VAL A 41 -3.85 -0.04 11.56
N ASN A 42 -4.68 1.00 11.70
CA ASN A 42 -4.35 2.35 11.24
C ASN A 42 -3.11 2.91 11.95
N GLY A 43 -2.97 2.66 13.25
CA GLY A 43 -1.81 3.08 14.04
C GLY A 43 -0.51 2.44 13.55
N ILE A 44 -0.54 1.13 13.28
CA ILE A 44 0.61 0.39 12.74
C ILE A 44 1.01 0.93 11.37
N LEU A 45 0.06 1.04 10.45
CA LEU A 45 0.34 1.50 9.08
C LEU A 45 0.79 2.96 9.04
N LYS A 46 0.22 3.82 9.89
CA LYS A 46 0.67 5.20 10.06
C LYS A 46 2.13 5.26 10.53
N LYS A 47 2.49 4.44 11.52
CA LYS A 47 3.86 4.36 12.01
C LYS A 47 4.84 3.99 10.90
N TYR A 48 4.56 2.92 10.13
CA TYR A 48 5.43 2.49 9.03
C TYR A 48 5.46 3.46 7.85
N ALA A 49 4.41 4.26 7.65
CA ALA A 49 4.38 5.30 6.63
C ALA A 49 5.21 6.54 7.02
N LEU A 50 5.42 6.78 8.31
CA LEU A 50 6.11 7.96 8.82
C LEU A 50 7.53 7.66 9.33
N GLU A 51 7.81 6.41 9.66
CA GLU A 51 9.06 6.01 10.31
C GLU A 51 9.62 4.73 9.67
N GLY A 52 10.95 4.66 9.56
CA GLY A 52 11.68 3.45 9.18
C GLY A 52 11.80 3.23 7.67
N GLU A 53 11.95 1.97 7.27
CA GLU A 53 12.33 1.59 5.91
C GLU A 53 11.19 1.71 4.89
N LEU A 54 9.94 1.77 5.33
CA LEU A 54 8.75 1.81 4.47
C LEU A 54 8.24 3.21 4.17
N ILE A 55 8.88 4.25 4.69
CA ILE A 55 8.46 5.66 4.55
C ILE A 55 8.33 6.11 3.08
N GLU A 56 9.13 5.56 2.18
CA GLU A 56 9.03 5.84 0.74
C GLU A 56 8.10 4.87 0.00
N GLN A 57 7.53 3.89 0.69
CA GLN A 57 6.70 2.85 0.09
C GLN A 57 5.24 2.95 0.45
N ILE A 58 4.93 3.50 1.62
CA ILE A 58 3.55 3.65 2.09
C ILE A 58 3.26 5.14 2.28
N LYS A 59 2.28 5.66 1.56
CA LYS A 59 1.66 6.95 1.84
C LYS A 59 0.37 6.70 2.63
N TYR A 60 0.26 7.29 3.81
CA TYR A 60 -0.93 7.21 4.63
C TYR A 60 -1.89 8.33 4.27
N SER A 61 -3.10 8.01 3.82
CA SER A 61 -4.14 9.00 3.52
C SER A 61 -5.17 9.09 4.64
N LEU A 62 -5.57 10.33 4.92
CA LEU A 62 -6.65 10.71 5.83
C LEU A 62 -7.87 11.25 5.08
N ASP A 63 -7.82 11.26 3.75
CA ASP A 63 -8.90 11.78 2.91
C ASP A 63 -10.16 10.93 3.11
N ASN A 64 -11.30 11.60 3.16
CA ASN A 64 -12.58 10.90 3.41
C ASN A 64 -13.10 10.17 2.16
N GLU A 65 -12.76 10.67 0.97
CA GLU A 65 -13.27 10.18 -0.32
C GLU A 65 -12.13 10.14 -1.33
N LEU A 66 -11.22 9.16 -1.18
CA LEU A 66 -10.10 8.98 -2.10
C LEU A 66 -10.60 8.32 -3.38
N VAL A 67 -10.26 8.90 -4.54
CA VAL A 67 -10.64 8.39 -5.87
C VAL A 67 -9.43 8.28 -6.79
N SER A 68 -9.61 7.60 -7.93
CA SER A 68 -8.51 7.34 -8.87
C SER A 68 -7.79 8.59 -9.37
N SER A 69 -8.50 9.72 -9.53
CA SER A 69 -7.90 10.99 -9.95
C SER A 69 -6.89 11.55 -8.96
N ASP A 70 -7.05 11.25 -7.66
CA ASP A 70 -6.14 11.73 -6.60
C ASP A 70 -4.83 10.95 -6.56
N ILE A 71 -4.81 9.79 -7.22
CA ILE A 71 -3.70 8.86 -7.24
C ILE A 71 -2.75 9.14 -8.39
N VAL A 72 -3.26 9.73 -9.48
CA VAL A 72 -2.48 9.99 -10.69
C VAL A 72 -1.27 10.89 -10.38
N GLY A 73 -0.09 10.44 -10.80
CA GLY A 73 1.18 11.13 -10.55
C GLY A 73 1.77 10.91 -9.16
N SER A 74 1.21 10.01 -8.37
CA SER A 74 1.82 9.66 -7.08
C SER A 74 3.07 8.81 -7.26
N SER A 75 4.18 9.24 -6.64
CA SER A 75 5.44 8.49 -6.61
C SER A 75 5.43 7.33 -5.60
N ALA A 76 4.48 7.33 -4.67
CA ALA A 76 4.35 6.26 -3.69
C ALA A 76 3.81 4.99 -4.36
N PRO A 77 4.42 3.83 -4.13
CA PRO A 77 3.96 2.57 -4.71
C PRO A 77 2.66 2.08 -4.10
N SER A 78 2.31 2.57 -2.92
CA SER A 78 1.05 2.26 -2.24
C SER A 78 0.55 3.46 -1.45
N ILE A 79 -0.73 3.77 -1.60
CA ILE A 79 -1.44 4.81 -0.85
C ILE A 79 -2.51 4.09 -0.04
N TYR A 80 -2.31 4.02 1.25
CA TYR A 80 -3.22 3.37 2.16
C TYR A 80 -4.39 4.30 2.52
N ASP A 81 -5.60 3.82 2.24
CA ASP A 81 -6.85 4.52 2.56
C ASP A 81 -7.30 4.14 3.98
N SER A 82 -6.91 4.96 4.94
CA SER A 82 -7.20 4.68 6.35
C SER A 82 -8.67 4.80 6.72
N LYS A 83 -9.44 5.57 5.95
CA LYS A 83 -10.88 5.77 6.20
C LYS A 83 -11.73 4.61 5.68
N ALA A 84 -11.23 3.89 4.68
CA ALA A 84 -11.90 2.72 4.12
C ALA A 84 -11.55 1.40 4.84
N THR A 85 -10.66 1.42 5.83
CA THR A 85 -10.28 0.23 6.59
C THR A 85 -11.46 -0.37 7.35
N ILE A 86 -11.66 -1.67 7.20
CA ILE A 86 -12.72 -2.42 7.88
C ILE A 86 -12.08 -3.54 8.70
N VAL A 87 -12.48 -3.65 9.95
CA VAL A 87 -12.19 -4.80 10.80
C VAL A 87 -13.52 -5.43 11.20
N ARG A 88 -13.66 -6.72 10.94
CA ARG A 88 -14.87 -7.46 11.29
C ARG A 88 -14.99 -7.62 12.81
N SER A 89 -16.18 -7.86 13.32
CA SER A 89 -16.46 -7.99 14.76
C SER A 89 -15.67 -9.08 15.47
N ASP A 90 -15.16 -10.08 14.74
CA ASP A 90 -14.28 -11.12 15.27
C ASP A 90 -12.84 -10.65 15.50
N GLY A 91 -12.48 -9.45 15.03
CA GLY A 91 -11.16 -8.88 15.12
C GLY A 91 -10.10 -9.55 14.24
N LYS A 92 -10.44 -10.60 13.50
CA LYS A 92 -9.48 -11.41 12.72
C LYS A 92 -9.54 -11.19 11.21
N ASN A 93 -10.66 -10.67 10.74
CA ASN A 93 -10.84 -10.38 9.32
C ASN A 93 -10.71 -8.88 9.09
N VAL A 94 -9.72 -8.51 8.29
CA VAL A 94 -9.36 -7.12 8.00
C VAL A 94 -9.46 -6.86 6.50
N VAL A 95 -10.10 -5.77 6.11
CA VAL A 95 -10.15 -5.32 4.72
C VAL A 95 -9.38 -4.01 4.62
N LEU A 96 -8.36 -4.00 3.77
CA LEU A 96 -7.55 -2.82 3.48
C LEU A 96 -7.75 -2.37 2.04
N TYR A 97 -7.79 -1.08 1.85
CA TYR A 97 -7.86 -0.43 0.54
C TYR A 97 -6.54 0.27 0.27
N VAL A 98 -5.88 -0.13 -0.81
CA VAL A 98 -4.57 0.37 -1.18
C VAL A 98 -4.59 0.82 -2.63
N TRP A 99 -4.45 2.12 -2.84
CA TRP A 99 -4.38 2.75 -4.15
C TRP A 99 -2.94 2.80 -4.67
N TYR A 100 -2.77 2.76 -5.98
CA TYR A 100 -1.47 2.93 -6.62
C TYR A 100 -1.59 3.42 -8.06
N ASP A 101 -0.58 4.18 -8.49
CA ASP A 101 -0.39 4.55 -9.88
C ASP A 101 0.46 3.50 -10.58
N ASN A 102 -0.10 2.84 -11.58
CA ASN A 102 0.55 1.72 -12.27
C ASN A 102 1.82 2.14 -13.01
N GLU A 103 1.84 3.34 -13.58
CA GLU A 103 2.94 3.83 -14.40
C GLU A 103 3.91 4.66 -13.57
N TYR A 104 3.43 5.70 -12.91
CA TYR A 104 4.28 6.66 -12.20
C TYR A 104 4.91 6.04 -10.94
N GLY A 105 4.10 5.38 -10.12
CA GLY A 105 4.56 4.69 -8.92
C GLY A 105 5.55 3.58 -9.26
N TYR A 106 5.26 2.76 -10.27
CA TYR A 106 6.17 1.70 -10.70
C TYR A 106 7.50 2.24 -11.21
N SER A 107 7.49 3.27 -12.07
CA SER A 107 8.70 3.90 -12.60
C SER A 107 9.61 4.43 -11.49
N HIS A 108 9.02 5.03 -10.46
CA HIS A 108 9.75 5.46 -9.26
C HIS A 108 10.41 4.29 -8.52
N GLN A 109 9.76 3.14 -8.43
CA GLN A 109 10.35 1.95 -7.79
C GLN A 109 11.50 1.37 -8.61
N VAL A 110 11.42 1.40 -9.93
CA VAL A 110 12.54 0.99 -10.81
C VAL A 110 13.77 1.88 -10.56
N ILE A 111 13.58 3.20 -10.54
CA ILE A 111 14.66 4.15 -10.25
C ILE A 111 15.23 3.94 -8.83
N ARG A 112 14.35 3.71 -7.85
CA ARG A 112 14.77 3.42 -6.48
C ARG A 112 15.61 2.14 -6.39
N LEU A 113 15.20 1.09 -7.07
CA LEU A 113 15.95 -0.16 -7.15
C LEU A 113 17.32 0.05 -7.84
N ALA A 114 17.36 0.80 -8.94
CA ALA A 114 18.61 1.14 -9.62
C ALA A 114 19.57 1.90 -8.70
N LYS A 115 19.07 2.88 -7.94
CA LYS A 115 19.87 3.60 -6.93
C LYS A 115 20.38 2.67 -5.83
N HIS A 116 19.56 1.73 -5.37
CA HIS A 116 19.95 0.74 -4.38
C HIS A 116 21.08 -0.16 -4.88
N ILE A 117 20.97 -0.70 -6.09
CA ILE A 117 21.99 -1.52 -6.74
C ILE A 117 23.30 -0.74 -6.93
N SER A 118 23.19 0.50 -7.37
CA SER A 118 24.33 1.40 -7.61
C SER A 118 24.92 1.99 -6.32
N LYS A 119 24.38 1.64 -5.16
CA LYS A 119 24.80 2.14 -3.83
C LYS A 119 24.80 3.68 -3.73
N VAL A 120 23.95 4.34 -4.52
CA VAL A 120 23.77 5.80 -4.46
C VAL A 120 22.97 6.12 -3.20
N ARG A 121 23.61 6.80 -2.24
CA ARG A 121 22.93 7.31 -1.05
C ARG A 121 22.31 8.68 -1.35
N ARG A 122 21.06 8.85 -0.97
CA ARG A 122 20.43 10.15 -0.99
C ARG A 122 20.96 10.96 0.20
N PHE A 123 21.70 12.03 -0.07
CA PHE A 123 21.94 13.02 0.96
C PHE A 123 20.66 13.85 1.09
N THR A 124 19.92 13.66 2.18
CA THR A 124 18.87 14.60 2.57
C THR A 124 19.57 15.83 3.13
N TYR A 125 19.58 16.92 2.37
CA TYR A 125 19.87 18.23 2.94
C TYR A 125 18.62 18.66 3.72
N TYR A 126 18.77 18.88 5.00
CA TYR A 126 17.78 19.55 5.84
C TYR A 126 17.80 21.03 5.55
#